data_f0c383ed4c0f131c14f10aef3fabf983
#
_entry.id   f0c383ed4c0f131c14f10aef3fabf983
#
_cell.length_a   1.000
_cell.length_b   1.000
_cell.length_c   1.000
_cell.angle_alpha   90.00
_cell.angle_beta   90.00
_cell.angle_gamma   90.00
#
_symmetry.space_group_name_H-M   'P 1'
#
loop_
_entity.id
_entity.type
_entity.pdbx_description
1 polymer ?
#
loop_
_entity_poly.entity_id
_entity_poly.type
_entity_poly.pdbx_seq_one_letter_code
_entity_poly.pdbx_strand_id
1 'polypeptide(L)'
;MSFLKIKDLSVDYQMRKETVYAAKNVNIEVNKGEILGLVGESGSGKSTVGNAIINLIDEPGKVSSGSVLLGNLNIHEDPKNIVKYRGKKVGLIFQDPQTSLNPILTIGEQLIETIQTHLKLTKEDAKERSINCR
;
A
#
# COMPACT_ATOMS: atom_id res chain seq x y z
N MET A 1 -12.39 -13.38 -11.99
CA MET A 1 -11.03 -13.69 -11.52
C MET A 1 -10.60 -12.59 -10.54
N SER A 2 -10.33 -12.96 -9.31
CA SER A 2 -10.00 -11.98 -8.28
C SER A 2 -8.67 -11.29 -8.56
N PHE A 3 -8.65 -9.98 -8.44
CA PHE A 3 -7.45 -9.16 -8.59
C PHE A 3 -6.69 -9.04 -7.26
N LEU A 4 -7.44 -8.89 -6.16
CA LEU A 4 -6.92 -8.89 -4.80
C LEU A 4 -7.65 -9.97 -4.00
N LYS A 5 -6.91 -10.81 -3.29
CA LYS A 5 -7.46 -11.80 -2.37
C LYS A 5 -6.70 -11.79 -1.06
N ILE A 6 -7.42 -11.49 0.01
CA ILE A 6 -6.95 -11.57 1.39
C ILE A 6 -7.60 -12.77 2.02
N LYS A 7 -6.80 -13.66 2.62
CA LYS A 7 -7.29 -14.87 3.27
C LYS A 7 -6.73 -14.98 4.69
N ASP A 8 -7.62 -15.05 5.66
CA ASP A 8 -7.34 -15.25 7.09
C ASP A 8 -6.25 -14.32 7.65
N LEU A 9 -6.19 -13.09 7.11
CA LEU A 9 -5.17 -12.11 7.45
C LEU A 9 -5.35 -11.65 8.90
N SER A 10 -4.27 -11.77 9.66
CA SER A 10 -4.17 -11.18 10.99
C SER A 10 -2.91 -10.33 11.09
N VAL A 11 -3.07 -9.17 11.70
CA VAL A 11 -1.99 -8.22 11.96
C VAL A 11 -1.97 -7.92 13.43
N ASP A 12 -0.83 -8.11 14.07
CA ASP A 12 -0.64 -7.83 15.47
C ASP A 12 0.50 -6.82 15.72
N TYR A 13 0.39 -6.15 16.85
CA TYR A 13 1.41 -5.26 17.40
C TYR A 13 1.89 -5.85 18.73
N GLN A 14 3.16 -6.26 18.76
CA GLN A 14 3.77 -6.80 19.96
C GLN A 14 4.22 -5.65 20.88
N MET A 15 3.41 -5.37 21.90
CA MET A 15 3.75 -4.44 22.96
C MET A 15 4.51 -5.16 24.08
N ARG A 16 5.22 -4.39 24.92
CA ARG A 16 6.04 -4.96 26.00
C ARG A 16 5.29 -5.89 26.97
N LYS A 17 3.97 -5.70 27.14
CA LYS A 17 3.15 -6.45 28.10
C LYS A 17 2.03 -7.27 27.47
N GLU A 18 1.67 -6.96 26.23
CA GLU A 18 0.52 -7.59 25.57
C GLU A 18 0.68 -7.57 24.04
N THR A 19 -0.06 -8.45 23.38
CA THR A 19 -0.20 -8.44 21.93
C THR A 19 -1.55 -7.84 21.57
N VAL A 20 -1.54 -6.77 20.79
CA VAL A 20 -2.76 -6.11 20.31
C VAL A 20 -3.01 -6.52 18.86
N TYR A 21 -4.17 -7.13 18.60
CA TYR A 21 -4.61 -7.47 17.26
C TYR A 21 -5.27 -6.26 16.60
N ALA A 22 -4.61 -5.67 15.62
CA ALA A 22 -5.17 -4.57 14.84
C ALA A 22 -6.12 -5.05 13.74
N ALA A 23 -5.92 -6.27 13.24
CA ALA A 23 -6.83 -6.97 12.34
C ALA A 23 -6.77 -8.47 12.67
N LYS A 24 -7.89 -9.18 12.57
CA LYS A 24 -7.97 -10.61 12.91
C LYS A 24 -8.86 -11.35 11.93
N ASN A 25 -8.31 -12.41 11.31
CA ASN A 25 -9.00 -13.30 10.39
C ASN A 25 -9.79 -12.57 9.29
N VAL A 26 -9.16 -11.54 8.70
CA VAL A 26 -9.78 -10.75 7.64
C VAL A 26 -9.78 -11.52 6.33
N ASN A 27 -10.94 -11.60 5.70
CA ASN A 27 -11.13 -12.23 4.40
C ASN A 27 -11.79 -11.21 3.46
N ILE A 28 -11.11 -10.86 2.37
CA ILE A 28 -11.56 -9.88 1.38
C ILE A 28 -11.18 -10.40 0.00
N GLU A 29 -12.09 -10.23 -0.95
CA GLU A 29 -11.83 -10.53 -2.35
C GLU A 29 -12.35 -9.37 -3.20
N VAL A 30 -11.51 -8.87 -4.12
CA VAL A 30 -11.85 -7.78 -5.04
C VAL A 30 -11.53 -8.22 -6.46
N ASN A 31 -12.52 -8.13 -7.33
CA ASN A 31 -12.38 -8.47 -8.73
C ASN A 31 -11.86 -7.28 -9.54
N LYS A 32 -11.36 -7.57 -10.73
CA LYS A 32 -10.94 -6.51 -11.65
C LYS A 32 -12.13 -5.62 -12.03
N GLY A 33 -11.96 -4.29 -11.87
CA GLY A 33 -12.99 -3.30 -12.15
C GLY A 33 -14.03 -3.13 -11.03
N GLU A 34 -13.86 -3.81 -9.90
CA GLU A 34 -14.72 -3.71 -8.73
C GLU A 34 -14.24 -2.60 -7.78
N ILE A 35 -15.20 -1.92 -7.15
CA ILE A 35 -14.98 -0.99 -6.05
C ILE A 35 -15.55 -1.62 -4.79
N LEU A 36 -14.69 -1.90 -3.82
CA LEU A 36 -15.08 -2.46 -2.52
C LEU A 36 -14.99 -1.39 -1.44
N GLY A 37 -16.10 -1.16 -0.73
CA GLY A 37 -16.13 -0.30 0.46
C GLY A 37 -15.79 -1.09 1.72
N LEU A 38 -14.80 -0.62 2.49
CA LEU A 38 -14.47 -1.15 3.82
C LEU A 38 -14.95 -0.17 4.88
N VAL A 39 -15.97 -0.54 5.63
CA VAL A 39 -16.62 0.30 6.63
C VAL A 39 -16.35 -0.21 8.04
N GLY A 40 -16.20 0.68 8.98
CA GLY A 40 -16.00 0.37 10.41
C GLY A 40 -15.66 1.62 11.21
N GLU A 41 -15.76 1.53 12.52
CA GLU A 41 -15.43 2.62 13.43
C GLU A 41 -13.93 2.99 13.39
N SER A 42 -13.59 4.14 13.98
CA SER A 42 -12.18 4.51 14.16
C SER A 42 -11.47 3.46 15.01
N GLY A 43 -10.27 3.06 14.60
CA GLY A 43 -9.52 2.00 15.31
C GLY A 43 -9.93 0.56 14.99
N SER A 44 -10.88 0.34 14.07
CA SER A 44 -11.32 -1.03 13.70
C SER A 44 -10.36 -1.79 12.77
N GLY A 45 -9.19 -1.22 12.45
CA GLY A 45 -8.17 -1.88 11.64
C GLY A 45 -8.25 -1.67 10.14
N LYS A 46 -9.12 -0.80 9.61
CA LYS A 46 -9.26 -0.53 8.17
C LYS A 46 -7.95 -0.10 7.52
N SER A 47 -7.28 0.89 8.11
CA SER A 47 -5.97 1.38 7.63
C SER A 47 -4.88 0.30 7.73
N THR A 48 -4.93 -0.51 8.77
CA THR A 48 -4.02 -1.66 8.94
C THR A 48 -4.17 -2.68 7.81
N VAL A 49 -5.40 -2.99 7.41
CA VAL A 49 -5.66 -3.87 6.27
C VAL A 49 -5.14 -3.24 4.97
N GLY A 50 -5.39 -1.94 4.75
CA GLY A 50 -4.85 -1.23 3.60
C GLY A 50 -3.32 -1.26 3.54
N ASN A 51 -2.65 -1.00 4.65
CA ASN A 51 -1.20 -1.06 4.76
C ASN A 51 -0.65 -2.49 4.56
N ALA A 52 -1.38 -3.50 5.04
CA ALA A 52 -1.01 -4.90 4.82
C ALA A 52 -1.01 -5.30 3.34
N ILE A 53 -1.95 -4.77 2.54
CA ILE A 53 -2.05 -5.04 1.10
C ILE A 53 -0.78 -4.60 0.35
N ILE A 54 -0.14 -3.53 0.81
CA ILE A 54 1.07 -3.01 0.16
C ILE A 54 2.33 -3.26 0.98
N ASN A 55 2.23 -4.08 2.04
CA ASN A 55 3.32 -4.39 2.97
C ASN A 55 3.99 -3.13 3.56
N LEU A 56 3.18 -2.21 4.07
CA LEU A 56 3.59 -0.99 4.78
C LEU A 56 3.02 -0.98 6.20
N ILE A 57 3.25 -2.06 6.95
CA ILE A 57 2.91 -2.12 8.37
C ILE A 57 4.13 -1.61 9.14
N ASP A 58 3.90 -0.54 9.93
CA ASP A 58 4.96 0.04 10.74
C ASP A 58 5.30 -0.84 11.93
N GLU A 59 6.59 -0.93 12.25
CA GLU A 59 7.05 -1.62 13.46
C GLU A 59 6.46 -0.97 14.73
N PRO A 60 6.11 -1.75 15.76
CA PRO A 60 6.33 -3.19 15.95
C PRO A 60 5.23 -4.10 15.37
N GLY A 61 4.42 -3.60 14.44
CA GLY A 61 3.37 -4.38 13.79
C GLY A 61 3.93 -5.40 12.81
N LYS A 62 3.23 -6.53 12.70
CA LYS A 62 3.56 -7.58 11.73
C LYS A 62 2.31 -8.34 11.28
N VAL A 63 2.37 -8.90 10.09
CA VAL A 63 1.41 -9.92 9.66
C VAL A 63 1.74 -11.20 10.41
N SER A 64 0.83 -11.63 11.29
CA SER A 64 1.00 -12.82 12.11
C SER A 64 0.44 -14.08 11.47
N SER A 65 -0.54 -13.95 10.61
CA SER A 65 -1.10 -15.06 9.84
C SER A 65 -1.83 -14.59 8.60
N GLY A 66 -2.15 -15.54 7.73
CA GLY A 66 -2.91 -15.33 6.51
C GLY A 66 -2.03 -14.94 5.32
N SER A 67 -2.68 -14.60 4.22
CA SER A 67 -2.01 -14.24 2.97
C SER A 67 -2.72 -13.10 2.26
N VAL A 68 -1.95 -12.32 1.52
CA VAL A 68 -2.43 -11.27 0.61
C VAL A 68 -1.90 -11.57 -0.78
N LEU A 69 -2.80 -11.90 -1.69
CA LEU A 69 -2.51 -12.18 -3.09
C LEU A 69 -2.94 -10.99 -3.94
N LEU A 70 -2.02 -10.44 -4.72
CA LEU A 70 -2.29 -9.42 -5.72
C LEU A 70 -2.03 -10.03 -7.10
N GLY A 71 -3.09 -10.43 -7.79
CA GLY A 71 -2.97 -11.31 -8.96
C GLY A 71 -2.30 -12.63 -8.56
N ASN A 72 -1.11 -12.89 -9.11
CA ASN A 72 -0.32 -14.09 -8.80
C ASN A 72 0.81 -13.83 -7.77
N LEU A 73 0.91 -12.62 -7.24
CA LEU A 73 1.95 -12.26 -6.27
C LEU A 73 1.43 -12.44 -4.85
N ASN A 74 2.10 -13.30 -4.05
CA ASN A 74 1.92 -13.30 -2.61
C ASN A 74 2.83 -12.24 -1.99
N ILE A 75 2.21 -11.22 -1.41
CA ILE A 75 2.90 -10.00 -0.99
C ILE A 75 3.84 -10.25 0.19
N HIS A 76 3.46 -11.14 1.10
CA HIS A 76 4.22 -11.38 2.33
C HIS A 76 5.27 -12.48 2.22
N GLU A 77 5.15 -13.36 1.22
CA GLU A 77 6.19 -14.37 0.93
C GLU A 77 7.40 -13.78 0.22
N ASP A 78 7.18 -12.77 -0.64
CA ASP A 78 8.28 -12.08 -1.32
C ASP A 78 8.15 -10.54 -1.18
N PRO A 79 8.54 -10.01 -0.02
CA PRO A 79 8.42 -8.57 0.26
C PRO A 79 9.21 -7.67 -0.70
N LYS A 80 10.26 -8.21 -1.35
CA LYS A 80 11.06 -7.45 -2.32
C LYS A 80 10.30 -7.19 -3.62
N ASN A 81 9.41 -8.08 -4.01
CA ASN A 81 8.65 -7.93 -5.24
C ASN A 81 7.56 -6.89 -5.12
N ILE A 82 6.95 -6.69 -3.95
CA ILE A 82 5.92 -5.65 -3.79
C ILE A 82 6.47 -4.25 -4.07
N VAL A 83 7.74 -3.98 -3.80
CA VAL A 83 8.38 -2.69 -4.09
C VAL A 83 8.28 -2.34 -5.58
N LYS A 84 8.39 -3.34 -6.47
CA LYS A 84 8.24 -3.15 -7.92
C LYS A 84 6.80 -2.86 -8.36
N TYR A 85 5.82 -3.23 -7.53
CA TYR A 85 4.39 -3.05 -7.79
C TYR A 85 3.87 -1.74 -7.23
N ARG A 86 4.47 -1.23 -6.14
CA ARG A 86 4.10 0.06 -5.55
C ARG A 86 4.30 1.18 -6.55
N GLY A 87 3.30 2.05 -6.69
CA GLY A 87 3.29 3.16 -7.64
C GLY A 87 3.09 2.77 -9.11
N LYS A 88 3.29 1.49 -9.47
CA LYS A 88 3.11 0.99 -10.84
C LYS A 88 1.83 0.17 -11.03
N LYS A 89 1.52 -0.70 -10.10
CA LYS A 89 0.35 -1.60 -10.13
C LYS A 89 -0.61 -1.31 -8.99
N VAL A 90 -0.10 -0.83 -7.88
CA VAL A 90 -0.87 -0.50 -6.68
C VAL A 90 -0.46 0.89 -6.22
N GLY A 91 -1.43 1.78 -6.08
CA GLY A 91 -1.28 3.08 -5.45
C GLY A 91 -2.02 3.11 -4.12
N LEU A 92 -1.54 3.89 -3.17
CA LEU A 92 -2.22 4.18 -1.92
C LEU A 92 -2.42 5.69 -1.79
N ILE A 93 -3.64 6.08 -1.46
CA ILE A 93 -3.95 7.46 -1.08
C ILE A 93 -4.05 7.50 0.44
N PHE A 94 -3.12 8.22 1.07
CA PHE A 94 -3.08 8.34 2.52
C PHE A 94 -4.20 9.25 3.04
N GLN A 95 -4.61 9.02 4.29
CA GLN A 95 -5.69 9.77 4.92
C GLN A 95 -5.32 11.23 5.14
N ASP A 96 -4.05 11.53 5.42
CA ASP A 96 -3.53 12.89 5.59
C ASP A 96 -2.69 13.30 4.37
N PRO A 97 -3.22 14.15 3.49
CA PRO A 97 -2.50 14.60 2.30
C PRO A 97 -1.32 15.51 2.63
N GLN A 98 -1.31 16.18 3.79
CA GLN A 98 -0.23 17.12 4.15
C GLN A 98 1.06 16.39 4.53
N THR A 99 0.95 15.22 5.15
CA THR A 99 2.11 14.40 5.53
C THR A 99 2.62 13.51 4.41
N SER A 100 1.89 13.38 3.30
CA SER A 100 2.27 12.55 2.16
C SER A 100 3.31 13.19 1.25
N LEU A 101 3.51 14.51 1.35
CA LEU A 101 4.52 15.25 0.59
C LEU A 101 5.71 15.62 1.47
N ASN A 102 6.92 15.56 0.90
CA ASN A 102 8.12 16.02 1.58
C ASN A 102 8.16 17.56 1.53
N PRO A 103 8.12 18.26 2.68
CA PRO A 103 8.08 19.72 2.71
C PRO A 103 9.38 20.41 2.29
N ILE A 104 10.49 19.67 2.20
CA ILE A 104 11.81 20.18 1.79
C ILE A 104 11.97 20.21 0.27
N LEU A 105 11.19 19.39 -0.44
CA LEU A 105 11.24 19.27 -1.90
C LEU A 105 10.08 20.02 -2.56
N THR A 106 10.32 20.55 -3.74
CA THR A 106 9.23 21.10 -4.55
C THR A 106 8.32 19.98 -5.06
N ILE A 107 7.08 20.30 -5.37
CA ILE A 107 6.13 19.35 -5.97
C ILE A 107 6.68 18.77 -7.29
N GLY A 108 7.31 19.64 -8.09
CA GLY A 108 7.92 19.22 -9.36
C GLY A 108 9.02 18.17 -9.18
N GLU A 109 9.89 18.35 -8.19
CA GLU A 109 10.94 17.37 -7.87
C GLU A 109 10.35 16.01 -7.46
N GLN A 110 9.33 16.00 -6.62
CA GLN A 110 8.68 14.76 -6.16
C GLN A 110 7.95 14.03 -7.31
N LEU A 111 7.31 14.77 -8.21
CA LEU A 111 6.68 14.19 -9.39
C LEU A 111 7.72 13.59 -10.36
N ILE A 112 8.80 14.33 -10.62
CA ILE A 112 9.89 13.87 -11.49
C ILE A 112 10.55 12.62 -10.92
N GLU A 113 10.86 12.59 -9.62
CA GLU A 113 11.42 11.43 -8.94
C GLU A 113 10.52 10.20 -9.08
N THR A 114 9.23 10.37 -8.85
CA THR A 114 8.25 9.29 -9.00
C THR A 114 8.22 8.75 -10.43
N ILE A 115 8.22 9.64 -11.42
CA ILE A 115 8.22 9.25 -12.85
C ILE A 115 9.51 8.50 -13.19
N GLN A 116 10.67 9.01 -12.78
CA GLN A 116 11.97 8.38 -13.06
C GLN A 116 12.16 7.04 -12.37
N THR A 117 11.57 6.87 -11.17
CA THR A 117 11.59 5.59 -10.45
C THR A 117 10.88 4.48 -11.22
N HIS A 118 9.79 4.80 -11.90
CA HIS A 118 8.95 3.81 -12.59
C HIS A 118 9.17 3.76 -14.10
N LEU A 119 9.69 4.82 -14.69
CA LEU A 119 9.92 4.95 -16.13
C LEU A 119 11.37 5.38 -16.36
N LYS A 120 12.03 4.73 -17.32
CA LYS A 120 13.40 5.09 -17.73
C LYS A 120 13.39 6.35 -18.61
N LEU A 121 13.05 7.50 -18.04
CA LEU A 121 12.99 8.78 -18.73
C LEU A 121 14.13 9.69 -18.28
N THR A 122 14.54 10.60 -19.18
CA THR A 122 15.42 11.72 -18.81
C THR A 122 14.69 12.67 -17.85
N LYS A 123 15.42 13.56 -17.20
CA LYS A 123 14.82 14.55 -16.26
C LYS A 123 13.90 15.51 -17.03
N GLU A 124 14.29 15.90 -18.23
CA GLU A 124 13.52 16.78 -19.12
C GLU A 124 12.20 16.12 -19.53
N ASP A 125 12.26 14.88 -20.02
CA ASP A 125 11.06 14.13 -20.42
C ASP A 125 10.13 13.86 -19.22
N ALA A 126 10.71 13.55 -18.05
CA ALA A 126 9.94 13.36 -16.83
C ALA A 126 9.23 14.65 -16.37
N LYS A 127 9.91 15.82 -16.53
CA LYS A 127 9.32 17.11 -16.24
C LYS A 127 8.15 17.42 -17.18
N GLU A 128 8.34 17.23 -18.48
CA GLU A 128 7.28 17.43 -19.48
C GLU A 128 6.07 16.52 -19.18
N ARG A 129 6.34 15.25 -18.88
CA ARG A 129 5.28 14.29 -18.52
C ARG A 129 4.55 14.69 -17.23
N SER A 130 5.24 15.24 -16.24
CA SER A 130 4.62 15.69 -14.98
C SER A 130 3.65 16.86 -15.20
N ILE A 131 3.92 17.73 -16.14
CA ILE A 131 3.05 18.86 -16.51
C ILE A 131 1.82 18.38 -17.30
N ASN A 132 2.00 17.36 -18.15
CA ASN A 132 0.97 16.82 -19.03
C ASN A 132 0.23 15.61 -18.43
N CYS A 133 0.42 15.32 -17.13
CA CYS A 133 -0.26 14.23 -16.46
C CYS A 133 -1.76 14.58 -16.28
N ARG A 134 -2.59 13.98 -17.13
CA ARG A 134 -4.06 14.00 -17.06
C ARG A 134 -4.58 12.63 -16.71
#